data_f59d841695cb8c3746479002fd4ab93a
#
_entry.id   f59d841695cb8c3746479002fd4ab93a
#
_cell.length_a   1.000
_cell.length_b   1.000
_cell.length_c   1.000
_cell.angle_alpha   90.00
_cell.angle_beta   90.00
_cell.angle_gamma   90.00
#
_symmetry.space_group_name_H-M   'P 1'
#
loop_
_entity.id
_entity.type
_entity.pdbx_description
1 polymer ?
#
loop_
_entity_poly.entity_id
_entity_poly.type
_entity_poly.pdbx_seq_one_letter_code
_entity_poly.pdbx_strand_id
1 'polypeptide(L)'
;MYEIKLKNLTKSFGSLNAVDDITFTIPKSSVTVLLGPSGCGKTTLMRMIAGLETPTTGSIFFDDTEVTRVPTKRRNLGMVFQYPVIYRGTSVRRNLELPLLTEKLPSEEINKRVNDVAELLGISGDLNKMVEELDNGTRQKIAVGRAVARQPQIILFDEPITNIDITAKLELKRSLKEVFSRLSQTIIYVTHDQTEAMTLADQIALMKDGVITQCAPPKEIYEKPKSQFAGWFLGNPGINFVEKEHIGQSGTGITSSLFTQSIEAGSKAVKVKALGVRAEAIEVKTKQVPDSQTAHVLRKSLGIGGQYLLDLEYGSLKVKARVPHQLGREIGKKVWTTIKSSDIILFDENGVAI
;
A
#
# COMPACT_ATOMS: atom_id res chain seq x y z
N MET A 1 17.71 -1.99 -16.23
CA MET A 1 16.66 -2.30 -15.23
C MET A 1 15.81 -3.41 -15.79
N TYR A 2 15.32 -4.32 -14.95
CA TYR A 2 14.54 -5.47 -15.40
C TYR A 2 13.06 -5.25 -15.18
N GLU A 3 12.25 -5.66 -16.15
CA GLU A 3 10.84 -5.99 -15.95
C GLU A 3 10.76 -7.36 -15.29
N ILE A 4 9.82 -7.56 -14.36
CA ILE A 4 9.62 -8.85 -13.71
C ILE A 4 8.28 -9.41 -14.14
N LYS A 5 8.30 -10.57 -14.79
CA LYS A 5 7.08 -11.27 -15.24
C LYS A 5 6.90 -12.55 -14.42
N LEU A 6 5.75 -12.69 -13.83
CA LEU A 6 5.30 -13.89 -13.12
C LEU A 6 4.25 -14.59 -13.99
N LYS A 7 4.41 -15.90 -14.22
CA LYS A 7 3.48 -16.69 -15.03
C LYS A 7 2.98 -17.89 -14.25
N ASN A 8 1.70 -17.88 -13.94
CA ASN A 8 0.96 -18.95 -13.22
C ASN A 8 1.71 -19.42 -11.97
N LEU A 9 2.22 -18.46 -11.19
CA LEU A 9 3.13 -18.70 -10.08
C LEU A 9 2.34 -19.19 -8.87
N THR A 10 2.65 -20.38 -8.38
CA THR A 10 2.04 -20.96 -7.19
C THR A 10 3.09 -21.43 -6.21
N LYS A 11 2.84 -21.19 -4.91
CA LYS A 11 3.60 -21.77 -3.81
C LYS A 11 2.69 -22.38 -2.78
N SER A 12 2.81 -23.69 -2.62
CA SER A 12 2.08 -24.47 -1.63
C SER A 12 3.00 -24.91 -0.47
N PHE A 13 2.47 -24.88 0.73
CA PHE A 13 3.04 -25.46 1.93
C PHE A 13 2.02 -26.46 2.49
N GLY A 14 2.21 -27.72 2.19
CA GLY A 14 1.20 -28.76 2.45
C GLY A 14 -0.11 -28.46 1.70
N SER A 15 -1.22 -28.31 2.42
CA SER A 15 -2.53 -28.01 1.84
C SER A 15 -2.80 -26.51 1.63
N LEU A 16 -1.90 -25.63 2.10
CA LEU A 16 -2.07 -24.18 1.99
C LEU A 16 -1.34 -23.63 0.76
N ASN A 17 -2.04 -22.98 -0.14
CA ASN A 17 -1.45 -22.16 -1.18
C ASN A 17 -1.17 -20.76 -0.63
N ALA A 18 0.10 -20.51 -0.27
CA ALA A 18 0.51 -19.18 0.19
C ALA A 18 0.57 -18.15 -0.95
N VAL A 19 0.81 -18.63 -2.17
CA VAL A 19 0.68 -17.89 -3.44
C VAL A 19 -0.06 -18.80 -4.40
N ASP A 20 -1.11 -18.32 -5.06
CA ASP A 20 -2.01 -19.11 -5.84
C ASP A 20 -2.21 -18.52 -7.25
N ASP A 21 -1.69 -19.21 -8.25
CA ASP A 21 -1.82 -18.92 -9.68
C ASP A 21 -1.62 -17.44 -10.08
N ILE A 22 -0.57 -16.79 -9.54
CA ILE A 22 -0.30 -15.39 -9.85
C ILE A 22 0.33 -15.27 -11.24
N THR A 23 -0.38 -14.56 -12.14
CA THR A 23 0.17 -14.03 -13.40
C THR A 23 0.20 -12.50 -13.30
N PHE A 24 1.40 -11.91 -13.24
CA PHE A 24 1.56 -10.50 -12.95
C PHE A 24 2.86 -9.93 -13.53
N THR A 25 2.83 -8.68 -13.97
CA THR A 25 4.00 -7.97 -14.49
C THR A 25 4.31 -6.75 -13.61
N ILE A 26 5.57 -6.65 -13.18
CA ILE A 26 6.13 -5.51 -12.48
C ILE A 26 6.95 -4.72 -13.49
N PRO A 27 6.56 -3.47 -13.82
CA PRO A 27 7.25 -2.67 -14.80
C PRO A 27 8.67 -2.33 -14.35
N LYS A 28 9.58 -2.23 -15.31
CA LYS A 28 10.93 -1.75 -15.03
C LYS A 28 10.93 -0.31 -14.56
N SER A 29 11.91 0.04 -13.74
CA SER A 29 12.11 1.41 -13.23
C SER A 29 10.86 1.98 -12.53
N SER A 30 10.12 1.14 -11.84
CA SER A 30 8.93 1.51 -11.09
C SER A 30 8.96 0.96 -9.65
N VAL A 31 8.21 1.60 -8.78
CA VAL A 31 7.97 1.14 -7.40
C VAL A 31 6.62 0.42 -7.36
N THR A 32 6.67 -0.91 -7.29
CA THR A 32 5.48 -1.73 -7.09
C THR A 32 5.38 -2.11 -5.61
N VAL A 33 4.30 -1.71 -4.97
CA VAL A 33 4.03 -2.08 -3.57
C VAL A 33 3.11 -3.29 -3.53
N LEU A 34 3.56 -4.38 -2.89
CA LEU A 34 2.72 -5.50 -2.51
C LEU A 34 2.04 -5.18 -1.18
N LEU A 35 0.76 -4.89 -1.22
CA LEU A 35 -0.04 -4.47 -0.06
C LEU A 35 -1.08 -5.55 0.28
N GLY A 36 -1.36 -5.76 1.56
CA GLY A 36 -2.41 -6.68 2.00
C GLY A 36 -2.27 -7.08 3.47
N PRO A 37 -3.24 -7.80 4.04
CA PRO A 37 -3.20 -8.24 5.42
C PRO A 37 -2.02 -9.18 5.70
N SER A 38 -1.68 -9.36 6.98
CA SER A 38 -0.66 -10.32 7.39
C SER A 38 -1.05 -11.73 6.95
N GLY A 39 -0.08 -12.52 6.47
CA GLY A 39 -0.33 -13.90 6.04
C GLY A 39 -0.89 -14.07 4.62
N CYS A 40 -1.18 -13.00 3.86
CA CYS A 40 -1.76 -13.13 2.51
C CYS A 40 -0.76 -13.51 1.40
N GLY A 41 0.51 -13.83 1.71
CA GLY A 41 1.47 -14.34 0.73
C GLY A 41 2.52 -13.35 0.22
N LYS A 42 2.51 -12.05 0.60
CA LYS A 42 3.42 -11.00 0.10
C LYS A 42 4.91 -11.36 0.21
N THR A 43 5.34 -11.70 1.42
CA THR A 43 6.75 -12.09 1.70
C THR A 43 7.13 -13.37 0.96
N THR A 44 6.21 -14.33 0.83
CA THR A 44 6.44 -15.56 0.05
C THR A 44 6.66 -15.24 -1.42
N LEU A 45 5.80 -14.41 -2.01
CA LEU A 45 5.92 -13.95 -3.40
C LEU A 45 7.26 -13.24 -3.63
N MET A 46 7.61 -12.31 -2.75
CA MET A 46 8.88 -11.59 -2.85
C MET A 46 10.09 -12.53 -2.69
N ARG A 47 10.04 -13.51 -1.76
CA ARG A 47 11.11 -14.51 -1.58
C ARG A 47 11.30 -15.40 -2.80
N MET A 48 10.21 -15.74 -3.52
CA MET A 48 10.32 -16.45 -4.80
C MET A 48 11.00 -15.58 -5.87
N ILE A 49 10.67 -14.30 -5.96
CA ILE A 49 11.35 -13.36 -6.87
C ILE A 49 12.81 -13.21 -6.48
N ALA A 50 13.14 -13.20 -5.19
CA ALA A 50 14.52 -13.17 -4.71
C ALA A 50 15.31 -14.45 -4.99
N GLY A 51 14.65 -15.58 -5.23
CA GLY A 51 15.27 -16.92 -5.32
C GLY A 51 15.64 -17.50 -3.96
N LEU A 52 15.03 -17.00 -2.89
CA LEU A 52 15.13 -17.53 -1.52
C LEU A 52 14.11 -18.64 -1.27
N GLU A 53 13.06 -18.68 -2.09
CA GLU A 53 12.01 -19.69 -2.08
C GLU A 53 11.77 -20.18 -3.50
N THR A 54 11.56 -21.50 -3.67
CA THR A 54 11.29 -22.07 -4.98
C THR A 54 9.76 -22.21 -5.15
N PRO A 55 9.17 -21.73 -6.27
CA PRO A 55 7.76 -21.93 -6.54
C PRO A 55 7.45 -23.43 -6.70
N THR A 56 6.21 -23.82 -6.36
CA THR A 56 5.69 -25.17 -6.60
C THR A 56 5.44 -25.36 -8.08
N THR A 57 4.79 -24.37 -8.73
CA THR A 57 4.56 -24.31 -10.18
C THR A 57 4.73 -22.90 -10.71
N GLY A 58 4.77 -22.75 -12.02
CA GLY A 58 4.89 -21.46 -12.70
C GLY A 58 6.34 -21.02 -12.89
N SER A 59 6.50 -19.84 -13.47
CA SER A 59 7.82 -19.32 -13.87
C SER A 59 7.97 -17.82 -13.57
N ILE A 60 9.23 -17.43 -13.31
CA ILE A 60 9.64 -16.06 -13.03
C ILE A 60 10.64 -15.64 -14.11
N PHE A 61 10.41 -14.47 -14.72
CA PHE A 61 11.30 -13.91 -15.74
C PHE A 61 11.79 -12.53 -15.30
N PHE A 62 13.04 -12.23 -15.61
CA PHE A 62 13.62 -10.89 -15.63
C PHE A 62 13.85 -10.51 -17.09
N ASP A 63 13.07 -9.54 -17.59
CA ASP A 63 12.83 -9.31 -19.02
C ASP A 63 12.39 -10.63 -19.70
N ASP A 64 13.19 -11.12 -20.64
CA ASP A 64 12.90 -12.38 -21.35
C ASP A 64 13.71 -13.58 -20.81
N THR A 65 14.48 -13.37 -19.74
CA THR A 65 15.30 -14.44 -19.14
C THR A 65 14.55 -15.11 -18.01
N GLU A 66 14.32 -16.42 -18.11
CA GLU A 66 13.75 -17.20 -17.02
C GLU A 66 14.74 -17.36 -15.87
N VAL A 67 14.31 -16.95 -14.67
CA VAL A 67 15.13 -17.00 -13.45
C VAL A 67 14.55 -17.90 -12.36
N THR A 68 13.52 -18.67 -12.66
CA THR A 68 12.79 -19.51 -11.69
C THR A 68 13.71 -20.35 -10.82
N ARG A 69 14.72 -21.00 -11.43
CA ARG A 69 15.69 -21.88 -10.73
C ARG A 69 17.08 -21.23 -10.59
N VAL A 70 17.22 -19.96 -10.97
CA VAL A 70 18.50 -19.26 -10.81
C VAL A 70 18.70 -18.89 -9.35
N PRO A 71 19.83 -19.25 -8.71
CA PRO A 71 20.08 -18.94 -7.31
C PRO A 71 20.21 -17.42 -7.09
N THR A 72 19.79 -16.94 -5.91
CA THR A 72 19.77 -15.52 -5.50
C THR A 72 21.04 -14.76 -5.87
N LYS A 73 22.22 -15.34 -5.61
CA LYS A 73 23.53 -14.74 -5.91
C LYS A 73 23.69 -14.31 -7.38
N ARG A 74 23.01 -14.98 -8.32
CA ARG A 74 23.09 -14.69 -9.77
C ARG A 74 21.95 -13.81 -10.28
N ARG A 75 20.97 -13.43 -9.43
CA ARG A 75 19.81 -12.62 -9.84
C ARG A 75 20.09 -11.11 -9.86
N ASN A 76 21.28 -10.67 -9.42
CA ASN A 76 21.68 -9.26 -9.37
C ASN A 76 20.63 -8.35 -8.73
N LEU A 77 20.21 -8.68 -7.53
CA LEU A 77 19.24 -7.92 -6.75
C LEU A 77 19.80 -7.50 -5.39
N GLY A 78 19.23 -6.43 -4.82
CA GLY A 78 19.43 -6.03 -3.43
C GLY A 78 18.19 -6.39 -2.60
N MET A 79 18.37 -6.72 -1.33
CA MET A 79 17.27 -7.01 -0.44
C MET A 79 17.45 -6.31 0.91
N VAL A 80 16.41 -5.63 1.35
CA VAL A 80 16.29 -5.00 2.67
C VAL A 80 15.25 -5.79 3.45
N PHE A 81 15.66 -6.34 4.57
CA PHE A 81 14.81 -7.18 5.43
C PHE A 81 14.08 -6.33 6.48
N GLN A 82 13.06 -6.90 7.07
CA GLN A 82 12.27 -6.31 8.16
C GLN A 82 13.14 -5.94 9.38
N TYR A 83 14.15 -6.75 9.69
CA TYR A 83 15.18 -6.44 10.68
C TYR A 83 16.45 -6.02 9.97
N PRO A 84 17.15 -4.95 10.44
CA PRO A 84 18.35 -4.46 9.78
C PRO A 84 19.46 -5.51 9.80
N VAL A 85 19.85 -5.97 8.61
CA VAL A 85 21.00 -6.85 8.43
C VAL A 85 22.23 -5.99 8.24
N ILE A 86 22.99 -5.78 9.31
CA ILE A 86 24.22 -4.97 9.33
C ILE A 86 25.37 -5.79 9.94
N TYR A 87 26.61 -5.47 9.56
CA TYR A 87 27.80 -6.08 10.15
C TYR A 87 28.16 -5.37 11.46
N ARG A 88 28.13 -6.10 12.55
CA ARG A 88 28.53 -5.62 13.86
C ARG A 88 30.03 -5.50 14.00
N GLY A 89 30.50 -4.69 14.96
CA GLY A 89 31.93 -4.49 15.20
C GLY A 89 32.61 -3.68 14.09
N THR A 90 31.85 -2.93 13.30
CA THR A 90 32.37 -2.11 12.21
C THR A 90 31.65 -0.74 12.15
N SER A 91 32.30 0.24 11.50
CA SER A 91 31.70 1.56 11.29
C SER A 91 30.58 1.53 10.25
N VAL A 92 29.74 2.59 10.24
CA VAL A 92 28.74 2.83 9.18
C VAL A 92 29.39 2.81 7.80
N ARG A 93 30.49 3.56 7.62
CA ARG A 93 31.26 3.60 6.37
C ARG A 93 31.60 2.21 5.91
N ARG A 94 32.20 1.38 6.80
CA ARG A 94 32.59 0.02 6.45
C ARG A 94 31.42 -0.85 6.05
N ASN A 95 30.27 -0.70 6.71
CA ASN A 95 29.05 -1.40 6.32
C ASN A 95 28.60 -1.06 4.89
N LEU A 96 28.70 0.21 4.48
CA LEU A 96 28.33 0.64 3.13
C LEU A 96 29.37 0.22 2.07
N GLU A 97 30.66 0.14 2.42
CA GLU A 97 31.75 -0.30 1.54
C GLU A 97 31.70 -1.80 1.22
N LEU A 98 31.41 -2.63 2.23
CA LEU A 98 31.52 -4.11 2.12
C LEU A 98 30.81 -4.70 0.90
N PRO A 99 29.58 -4.29 0.54
CA PRO A 99 28.92 -4.78 -0.67
C PRO A 99 29.63 -4.36 -1.96
N LEU A 100 30.36 -3.25 -1.96
CA LEU A 100 31.07 -2.70 -3.13
C LEU A 100 32.41 -3.37 -3.39
N LEU A 101 33.05 -3.92 -2.36
CA LEU A 101 34.34 -4.57 -2.49
C LEU A 101 34.34 -5.79 -3.45
N THR A 102 33.16 -6.42 -3.60
CA THR A 102 32.99 -7.55 -4.53
C THR A 102 32.82 -7.12 -5.98
N GLU A 103 32.55 -5.83 -6.22
CA GLU A 103 32.32 -5.28 -7.57
C GLU A 103 33.60 -4.86 -8.30
N LYS A 104 34.77 -5.02 -7.67
CA LYS A 104 36.09 -4.64 -8.23
C LYS A 104 36.17 -3.17 -8.68
N LEU A 105 35.48 -2.26 -7.98
CA LEU A 105 35.49 -0.84 -8.25
C LEU A 105 36.77 -0.17 -7.74
N PRO A 106 37.24 0.94 -8.38
CA PRO A 106 38.28 1.78 -7.83
C PRO A 106 37.91 2.35 -6.46
N SER A 107 38.88 2.57 -5.57
CA SER A 107 38.64 3.11 -4.23
C SER A 107 37.94 4.48 -4.24
N GLU A 108 38.24 5.31 -5.24
CA GLU A 108 37.61 6.62 -5.43
C GLU A 108 36.09 6.47 -5.71
N GLU A 109 35.71 5.54 -6.59
CA GLU A 109 34.30 5.26 -6.91
C GLU A 109 33.56 4.68 -5.69
N ILE A 110 34.21 3.79 -4.92
CA ILE A 110 33.64 3.27 -3.67
C ILE A 110 33.37 4.41 -2.70
N ASN A 111 34.36 5.30 -2.47
CA ASN A 111 34.21 6.44 -1.58
C ASN A 111 33.07 7.38 -2.04
N LYS A 112 33.00 7.67 -3.32
CA LYS A 112 31.93 8.47 -3.91
C LYS A 112 30.57 7.86 -3.63
N ARG A 113 30.34 6.60 -3.96
CA ARG A 113 29.06 5.92 -3.74
C ARG A 113 28.65 5.85 -2.27
N VAL A 114 29.62 5.61 -1.38
CA VAL A 114 29.37 5.61 0.07
C VAL A 114 28.89 6.98 0.54
N ASN A 115 29.56 8.07 0.10
CA ASN A 115 29.20 9.42 0.49
C ASN A 115 27.83 9.81 -0.10
N ASP A 116 27.57 9.54 -1.39
CA ASP A 116 26.31 9.83 -2.07
C ASP A 116 25.13 9.13 -1.37
N VAL A 117 25.29 7.86 -1.01
CA VAL A 117 24.26 7.08 -0.29
C VAL A 117 24.09 7.58 1.14
N ALA A 118 25.17 7.95 1.82
CA ALA A 118 25.10 8.48 3.18
C ALA A 118 24.38 9.83 3.21
N GLU A 119 24.63 10.70 2.23
CA GLU A 119 23.92 11.95 2.06
C GLU A 119 22.43 11.73 1.78
N LEU A 120 22.11 10.86 0.82
CA LEU A 120 20.74 10.52 0.43
C LEU A 120 19.90 9.99 1.60
N LEU A 121 20.53 9.24 2.52
CA LEU A 121 19.87 8.68 3.70
C LEU A 121 19.96 9.58 4.94
N GLY A 122 20.67 10.71 4.86
CA GLY A 122 20.86 11.62 5.98
C GLY A 122 21.69 11.02 7.13
N ILE A 123 22.70 10.21 6.80
CA ILE A 123 23.60 9.54 7.77
C ILE A 123 25.07 9.91 7.58
N SER A 124 25.37 10.99 6.85
CA SER A 124 26.74 11.44 6.59
C SER A 124 27.53 11.73 7.88
N GLY A 125 26.86 12.29 8.89
CA GLY A 125 27.46 12.57 10.21
C GLY A 125 27.80 11.34 11.03
N ASP A 126 27.27 10.17 10.65
CA ASP A 126 27.42 8.92 11.38
C ASP A 126 28.45 7.97 10.76
N LEU A 127 29.04 8.32 9.60
CA LEU A 127 29.90 7.42 8.83
C LEU A 127 31.05 6.79 9.63
N ASN A 128 31.60 7.51 10.59
CA ASN A 128 32.71 7.04 11.41
C ASN A 128 32.27 6.37 12.73
N LYS A 129 30.98 6.41 13.07
CA LYS A 129 30.45 5.77 14.28
C LYS A 129 30.39 4.24 14.10
N MET A 130 30.50 3.53 15.21
CA MET A 130 30.22 2.09 15.26
C MET A 130 28.72 1.87 15.20
N VAL A 131 28.27 0.82 14.52
CA VAL A 131 26.83 0.57 14.33
C VAL A 131 26.10 0.26 15.62
N GLU A 132 26.80 -0.16 16.68
CA GLU A 132 26.27 -0.42 18.00
C GLU A 132 25.84 0.85 18.75
N GLU A 133 26.43 2.01 18.41
CA GLU A 133 26.14 3.32 19.00
C GLU A 133 24.85 3.96 18.47
N LEU A 134 24.23 3.34 17.44
CA LEU A 134 23.13 3.94 16.69
C LEU A 134 21.78 3.33 17.10
N ASP A 135 20.71 4.13 16.93
CA ASP A 135 19.35 3.68 17.09
C ASP A 135 18.88 2.76 15.94
N ASN A 136 17.73 2.11 16.13
CA ASN A 136 17.20 1.15 15.16
C ASN A 136 16.82 1.79 13.81
N GLY A 137 16.35 3.04 13.81
CA GLY A 137 16.02 3.78 12.59
C GLY A 137 17.26 4.02 11.72
N THR A 138 18.35 4.49 12.35
CA THR A 138 19.64 4.70 11.68
C THR A 138 20.24 3.37 11.20
N ARG A 139 20.15 2.29 11.99
CA ARG A 139 20.57 0.95 11.56
C ARG A 139 19.78 0.48 10.34
N GLN A 140 18.49 0.76 10.26
CA GLN A 140 17.67 0.44 9.08
C GLN A 140 18.08 1.27 7.87
N LYS A 141 18.39 2.57 8.03
CA LYS A 141 18.97 3.39 6.96
C LYS A 141 20.29 2.80 6.42
N ILE A 142 21.15 2.28 7.29
CA ILE A 142 22.38 1.59 6.88
C ILE A 142 22.05 0.33 6.07
N ALA A 143 21.09 -0.49 6.49
CA ALA A 143 20.67 -1.69 5.74
C ALA A 143 20.12 -1.33 4.34
N VAL A 144 19.35 -0.25 4.24
CA VAL A 144 18.91 0.33 2.95
C VAL A 144 20.12 0.77 2.12
N GLY A 145 21.03 1.54 2.72
CA GLY A 145 22.24 2.04 2.05
C GLY A 145 23.09 0.92 1.47
N ARG A 146 23.24 -0.17 2.18
CA ARG A 146 23.97 -1.38 1.71
C ARG A 146 23.35 -2.00 0.46
N ALA A 147 22.00 -2.03 0.39
CA ALA A 147 21.32 -2.56 -0.78
C ALA A 147 21.42 -1.61 -1.98
N VAL A 148 21.31 -0.29 -1.73
CA VAL A 148 21.32 0.76 -2.77
C VAL A 148 22.72 1.00 -3.32
N ALA A 149 23.77 0.99 -2.49
CA ALA A 149 25.16 1.32 -2.87
C ALA A 149 25.67 0.44 -4.04
N ARG A 150 25.26 -0.83 -4.09
CA ARG A 150 25.60 -1.75 -5.19
C ARG A 150 24.98 -1.37 -6.53
N GLN A 151 23.94 -0.57 -6.53
CA GLN A 151 23.16 -0.24 -7.73
C GLN A 151 22.66 -1.51 -8.47
N PRO A 152 21.99 -2.45 -7.79
CA PRO A 152 21.49 -3.66 -8.44
C PRO A 152 20.37 -3.30 -9.42
N GLN A 153 19.96 -4.25 -10.27
CA GLN A 153 18.87 -4.01 -11.23
C GLN A 153 17.47 -3.99 -10.56
N ILE A 154 17.34 -4.73 -9.45
CA ILE A 154 16.10 -4.88 -8.67
C ILE A 154 16.44 -4.68 -7.21
N ILE A 155 15.57 -3.96 -6.47
CA ILE A 155 15.67 -3.83 -5.01
C ILE A 155 14.34 -4.30 -4.40
N LEU A 156 14.46 -5.18 -3.41
CA LEU A 156 13.35 -5.76 -2.67
C LEU A 156 13.36 -5.24 -1.24
N PHE A 157 12.23 -4.73 -0.76
CA PHE A 157 12.03 -4.25 0.60
C PHE A 157 10.96 -5.08 1.30
N ASP A 158 11.34 -5.80 2.37
CA ASP A 158 10.43 -6.62 3.18
C ASP A 158 10.08 -5.90 4.47
N GLU A 159 8.97 -5.19 4.50
CA GLU A 159 8.47 -4.42 5.64
C GLU A 159 9.56 -3.57 6.36
N PRO A 160 10.34 -2.74 5.66
CA PRO A 160 11.55 -2.12 6.20
C PRO A 160 11.29 -1.07 7.28
N ILE A 161 10.04 -0.63 7.46
CA ILE A 161 9.66 0.44 8.42
C ILE A 161 8.96 -0.14 9.66
N THR A 162 8.87 -1.46 9.76
CA THR A 162 8.32 -2.15 10.94
C THR A 162 9.37 -2.18 12.06
N ASN A 163 8.95 -2.16 13.34
CA ASN A 163 9.82 -2.27 14.53
C ASN A 163 10.76 -1.08 14.80
N ILE A 164 10.40 0.12 14.36
CA ILE A 164 11.05 1.38 14.73
C ILE A 164 10.04 2.34 15.36
N ASP A 165 10.52 3.28 16.18
CA ASP A 165 9.67 4.30 16.79
C ASP A 165 9.01 5.22 15.75
N ILE A 166 7.95 5.94 16.18
CA ILE A 166 7.10 6.74 15.28
C ILE A 166 7.91 7.84 14.57
N THR A 167 8.85 8.49 15.27
CA THR A 167 9.65 9.58 14.71
C THR A 167 10.59 9.05 13.64
N ALA A 168 11.35 8.01 13.98
CA ALA A 168 12.26 7.34 13.04
C ALA A 168 11.50 6.73 11.85
N LYS A 169 10.26 6.22 12.06
CA LYS A 169 9.38 5.75 10.98
C LYS A 169 9.09 6.85 9.97
N LEU A 170 8.73 8.06 10.42
CA LEU A 170 8.42 9.18 9.54
C LEU A 170 9.66 9.65 8.77
N GLU A 171 10.82 9.71 9.45
CA GLU A 171 12.08 10.09 8.82
C GLU A 171 12.51 9.07 7.76
N LEU A 172 12.50 7.77 8.09
CA LEU A 172 12.85 6.70 7.15
C LEU A 172 11.92 6.70 5.93
N LYS A 173 10.60 6.92 6.13
CA LYS A 173 9.64 7.02 5.03
C LYS A 173 9.99 8.19 4.08
N ARG A 174 10.39 9.35 4.62
CA ARG A 174 10.84 10.50 3.81
C ARG A 174 12.11 10.15 3.04
N SER A 175 13.12 9.57 3.72
CA SER A 175 14.36 9.13 3.07
C SER A 175 14.10 8.10 1.97
N LEU A 176 13.23 7.10 2.20
CA LEU A 176 12.88 6.11 1.18
C LEU A 176 12.20 6.75 -0.02
N LYS A 177 11.29 7.72 0.18
CA LYS A 177 10.65 8.44 -0.93
C LYS A 177 11.68 9.18 -1.78
N GLU A 178 12.66 9.83 -1.15
CA GLU A 178 13.75 10.51 -1.84
C GLU A 178 14.67 9.53 -2.56
N VAL A 179 15.04 8.42 -1.90
CA VAL A 179 15.79 7.32 -2.51
C VAL A 179 15.07 6.82 -3.77
N PHE A 180 13.78 6.48 -3.68
CA PHE A 180 13.02 5.94 -4.79
C PHE A 180 12.88 6.92 -5.96
N SER A 181 12.75 8.23 -5.68
CA SER A 181 12.68 9.26 -6.73
C SER A 181 13.99 9.46 -7.50
N ARG A 182 15.14 9.13 -6.88
CA ARG A 182 16.47 9.25 -7.49
C ARG A 182 16.98 7.96 -8.13
N LEU A 183 16.38 6.83 -7.74
CA LEU A 183 16.75 5.54 -8.26
C LEU A 183 15.97 5.22 -9.53
N SER A 184 16.63 4.61 -10.50
CA SER A 184 15.99 4.07 -11.70
C SER A 184 15.76 2.57 -11.65
N GLN A 185 16.05 1.93 -10.53
CA GLN A 185 15.90 0.48 -10.33
C GLN A 185 14.43 0.08 -10.29
N THR A 186 14.17 -1.20 -10.58
CA THR A 186 12.85 -1.79 -10.33
C THR A 186 12.76 -2.13 -8.85
N ILE A 187 11.74 -1.59 -8.17
CA ILE A 187 11.57 -1.72 -6.72
C ILE A 187 10.30 -2.51 -6.42
N ILE A 188 10.44 -3.53 -5.58
CA ILE A 188 9.31 -4.22 -4.95
C ILE A 188 9.34 -3.89 -3.47
N TYR A 189 8.25 -3.35 -2.96
CA TYR A 189 8.11 -2.96 -1.58
C TYR A 189 6.95 -3.71 -0.94
N VAL A 190 7.21 -4.51 0.07
CA VAL A 190 6.20 -5.24 0.83
C VAL A 190 5.83 -4.47 2.08
N THR A 191 4.54 -4.26 2.30
CA THR A 191 4.01 -3.65 3.52
C THR A 191 2.56 -4.08 3.77
N HIS A 192 2.13 -3.92 5.01
CA HIS A 192 0.71 -3.93 5.41
C HIS A 192 0.18 -2.52 5.74
N ASP A 193 1.05 -1.50 5.71
CA ASP A 193 0.71 -0.10 6.00
C ASP A 193 0.21 0.61 4.74
N GLN A 194 -1.09 0.98 4.76
CA GLN A 194 -1.73 1.67 3.64
C GLN A 194 -1.08 3.02 3.34
N THR A 195 -0.60 3.74 4.37
CA THR A 195 0.00 5.06 4.17
C THR A 195 1.37 4.98 3.52
N GLU A 196 2.12 3.90 3.75
CA GLU A 196 3.35 3.61 3.02
C GLU A 196 3.03 3.34 1.55
N ALA A 197 2.10 2.43 1.28
CA ALA A 197 1.69 2.09 -0.08
C ALA A 197 1.21 3.32 -0.87
N MET A 198 0.30 4.11 -0.29
CA MET A 198 -0.26 5.32 -0.94
C MET A 198 0.77 6.42 -1.18
N THR A 199 1.91 6.41 -0.44
CA THR A 199 2.92 7.48 -0.52
C THR A 199 4.10 7.13 -1.40
N LEU A 200 4.48 5.84 -1.43
CA LEU A 200 5.72 5.35 -2.04
C LEU A 200 5.50 4.71 -3.41
N ALA A 201 4.31 4.18 -3.69
CA ALA A 201 4.06 3.37 -4.86
C ALA A 201 3.82 4.19 -6.14
N ASP A 202 4.34 3.70 -7.28
CA ASP A 202 3.82 4.03 -8.60
C ASP A 202 2.58 3.18 -8.91
N GLN A 203 2.57 1.90 -8.44
CA GLN A 203 1.42 1.02 -8.48
C GLN A 203 1.34 0.15 -7.22
N ILE A 204 0.12 -0.15 -6.79
CA ILE A 204 -0.17 -1.02 -5.65
C ILE A 204 -0.77 -2.32 -6.18
N ALA A 205 -0.12 -3.44 -5.89
CA ALA A 205 -0.67 -4.78 -6.08
C ALA A 205 -1.30 -5.24 -4.75
N LEU A 206 -2.61 -5.19 -4.67
CA LEU A 206 -3.37 -5.57 -3.47
C LEU A 206 -3.54 -7.08 -3.44
N MET A 207 -2.98 -7.71 -2.40
CA MET A 207 -3.03 -9.16 -2.20
C MET A 207 -4.02 -9.56 -1.11
N LYS A 208 -4.74 -10.63 -1.36
CA LYS A 208 -5.63 -11.31 -0.40
C LYS A 208 -5.58 -12.82 -0.67
N ASP A 209 -5.44 -13.64 0.36
CA ASP A 209 -5.54 -15.10 0.29
C ASP A 209 -4.71 -15.73 -0.85
N GLY A 210 -3.45 -15.28 -0.99
CA GLY A 210 -2.50 -15.80 -1.98
C GLY A 210 -2.63 -15.24 -3.40
N VAL A 211 -3.63 -14.39 -3.69
CA VAL A 211 -3.87 -13.83 -5.03
C VAL A 211 -3.74 -12.31 -5.07
N ILE A 212 -3.42 -11.74 -6.24
CA ILE A 212 -3.49 -10.30 -6.48
C ILE A 212 -4.92 -9.97 -6.93
N THR A 213 -5.68 -9.28 -6.05
CA THR A 213 -7.09 -8.95 -6.31
C THR A 213 -7.25 -7.70 -7.16
N GLN A 214 -6.31 -6.77 -7.08
CA GLN A 214 -6.29 -5.56 -7.90
C GLN A 214 -4.88 -5.01 -7.99
N CYS A 215 -4.49 -4.47 -9.15
CA CYS A 215 -3.29 -3.66 -9.31
C CYS A 215 -3.64 -2.38 -10.06
N ALA A 216 -3.25 -1.24 -9.48
CA ALA A 216 -3.47 0.09 -10.08
C ALA A 216 -2.59 1.14 -9.39
N PRO A 217 -2.43 2.36 -9.97
CA PRO A 217 -1.85 3.49 -9.27
C PRO A 217 -2.61 3.84 -7.98
N PRO A 218 -1.95 4.45 -6.95
CA PRO A 218 -2.56 4.72 -5.65
C PRO A 218 -3.91 5.44 -5.73
N LYS A 219 -4.03 6.48 -6.55
CA LYS A 219 -5.27 7.23 -6.73
C LYS A 219 -6.39 6.33 -7.29
N GLU A 220 -6.10 5.59 -8.34
CA GLU A 220 -7.10 4.76 -9.01
C GLU A 220 -7.61 3.63 -8.12
N ILE A 221 -6.71 2.91 -7.41
CA ILE A 221 -7.11 1.80 -6.53
C ILE A 221 -7.95 2.28 -5.34
N TYR A 222 -7.74 3.52 -4.89
CA TYR A 222 -8.53 4.16 -3.85
C TYR A 222 -9.91 4.61 -4.34
N GLU A 223 -9.96 5.32 -5.47
CA GLU A 223 -11.19 5.89 -6.02
C GLU A 223 -12.09 4.83 -6.68
N LYS A 224 -11.48 3.81 -7.30
CA LYS A 224 -12.17 2.76 -8.07
C LYS A 224 -11.81 1.35 -7.55
N PRO A 225 -12.14 1.01 -6.30
CA PRO A 225 -11.88 -0.33 -5.79
C PRO A 225 -12.72 -1.35 -6.57
N LYS A 226 -12.08 -2.43 -7.04
CA LYS A 226 -12.74 -3.50 -7.80
C LYS A 226 -13.50 -4.49 -6.92
N SER A 227 -13.37 -4.39 -5.59
CA SER A 227 -14.05 -5.28 -4.64
C SER A 227 -14.36 -4.56 -3.33
N GLN A 228 -15.33 -5.08 -2.58
CA GLN A 228 -15.60 -4.64 -1.21
C GLN A 228 -14.33 -4.71 -0.34
N PHE A 229 -13.52 -5.77 -0.51
CA PHE A 229 -12.25 -5.91 0.20
C PHE A 229 -11.31 -4.72 -0.09
N ALA A 230 -11.13 -4.35 -1.36
CA ALA A 230 -10.29 -3.20 -1.72
C ALA A 230 -10.83 -1.90 -1.16
N GLY A 231 -12.13 -1.68 -1.23
CA GLY A 231 -12.80 -0.50 -0.65
C GLY A 231 -12.65 -0.40 0.86
N TRP A 232 -12.77 -1.54 1.56
CA TRP A 232 -12.61 -1.60 3.02
C TRP A 232 -11.15 -1.47 3.43
N PHE A 233 -10.27 -2.23 2.79
CA PHE A 233 -8.86 -2.29 3.18
C PHE A 233 -8.11 -0.98 2.90
N LEU A 234 -8.46 -0.28 1.82
CA LEU A 234 -7.84 1.00 1.45
C LEU A 234 -8.68 2.17 1.99
N GLY A 235 -8.33 2.68 3.14
CA GLY A 235 -8.95 3.85 3.76
C GLY A 235 -9.04 3.73 5.29
N ASN A 236 -8.98 4.87 5.95
CA ASN A 236 -9.19 4.98 7.39
C ASN A 236 -10.11 6.17 7.70
N PRO A 237 -11.42 5.95 7.94
CA PRO A 237 -12.08 4.64 7.91
C PRO A 237 -12.12 4.04 6.51
N GLY A 238 -12.36 2.74 6.43
CA GLY A 238 -12.71 2.07 5.18
C GLY A 238 -14.00 2.65 4.57
N ILE A 239 -14.35 2.21 3.37
CA ILE A 239 -15.59 2.61 2.70
C ILE A 239 -16.80 2.19 3.54
N ASN A 240 -17.84 3.00 3.60
CA ASN A 240 -19.11 2.59 4.17
C ASN A 240 -19.82 1.64 3.23
N PHE A 241 -20.32 0.52 3.74
CA PHE A 241 -21.19 -0.38 2.99
C PHE A 241 -22.63 -0.17 3.40
N VAL A 242 -23.50 -0.01 2.40
CA VAL A 242 -24.96 -0.01 2.54
C VAL A 242 -25.43 -1.35 2.00
N GLU A 243 -25.84 -2.24 2.90
CA GLU A 243 -26.26 -3.58 2.57
C GLU A 243 -27.67 -3.61 1.94
N LYS A 244 -27.99 -4.71 1.30
CA LYS A 244 -29.24 -4.89 0.50
C LYS A 244 -30.50 -4.50 1.25
N GLU A 245 -30.59 -4.69 2.55
CA GLU A 245 -31.73 -4.35 3.39
C GLU A 245 -32.05 -2.85 3.45
N HIS A 246 -31.06 -2.01 3.12
CA HIS A 246 -31.16 -0.53 3.05
C HIS A 246 -31.19 -0.03 1.61
N ILE A 247 -31.35 -0.92 0.64
CA ILE A 247 -31.37 -0.61 -0.80
C ILE A 247 -32.74 -0.94 -1.37
N GLY A 248 -33.42 0.07 -1.90
CA GLY A 248 -34.62 -0.10 -2.70
C GLY A 248 -34.30 -0.12 -4.20
N GLN A 249 -35.15 -0.73 -4.98
CA GLN A 249 -35.10 -0.70 -6.44
C GLN A 249 -36.37 -0.09 -7.01
N SER A 250 -36.23 0.82 -7.97
CA SER A 250 -37.33 1.45 -8.68
C SER A 250 -36.99 1.47 -10.17
N GLY A 251 -37.48 0.46 -10.90
CA GLY A 251 -37.09 0.26 -12.31
C GLY A 251 -35.61 -0.01 -12.45
N THR A 252 -34.92 0.84 -13.21
CA THR A 252 -33.46 0.82 -13.42
C THR A 252 -32.68 1.58 -12.35
N GLY A 253 -33.40 2.25 -11.43
CA GLY A 253 -32.82 3.09 -10.40
C GLY A 253 -32.69 2.38 -9.06
N ILE A 254 -31.74 2.85 -8.26
CA ILE A 254 -31.45 2.38 -6.91
C ILE A 254 -31.77 3.52 -5.94
N THR A 255 -32.46 3.20 -4.85
CA THR A 255 -32.80 4.13 -3.77
C THR A 255 -32.24 3.67 -2.45
N SER A 256 -32.00 4.60 -1.52
CA SER A 256 -31.57 4.32 -0.15
C SER A 256 -31.93 5.50 0.76
N SER A 257 -32.00 5.27 2.06
CA SER A 257 -32.14 6.34 3.06
C SER A 257 -30.92 7.29 3.09
N LEU A 258 -29.83 6.92 2.45
CA LEU A 258 -28.60 7.70 2.43
C LEU A 258 -28.65 8.90 1.45
N PHE A 259 -29.53 8.88 0.45
CA PHE A 259 -29.65 9.93 -0.58
C PHE A 259 -31.11 10.10 -1.03
N THR A 260 -31.45 11.30 -1.55
CA THR A 260 -32.83 11.67 -1.94
C THR A 260 -33.19 11.21 -3.35
N GLN A 261 -32.24 11.26 -4.27
CA GLN A 261 -32.46 10.95 -5.68
C GLN A 261 -32.10 9.50 -5.99
N SER A 262 -32.89 8.86 -6.86
CA SER A 262 -32.56 7.54 -7.36
C SER A 262 -31.27 7.56 -8.18
N ILE A 263 -30.39 6.58 -7.96
CA ILE A 263 -29.16 6.41 -8.74
C ILE A 263 -29.47 5.52 -9.93
N GLU A 264 -29.23 6.03 -11.12
CA GLU A 264 -29.43 5.26 -12.35
C GLU A 264 -28.35 4.19 -12.47
N ALA A 265 -28.75 2.93 -12.41
CA ALA A 265 -27.86 1.76 -12.51
C ALA A 265 -28.11 0.96 -13.79
N GLY A 266 -29.14 1.29 -14.55
CA GLY A 266 -29.47 0.61 -15.79
C GLY A 266 -29.71 -0.90 -15.58
N SER A 267 -29.23 -1.73 -16.49
CA SER A 267 -29.34 -3.19 -16.40
C SER A 267 -28.60 -3.80 -15.21
N LYS A 268 -27.69 -3.07 -14.57
CA LYS A 268 -26.92 -3.51 -13.40
C LYS A 268 -27.75 -3.50 -12.11
N ALA A 269 -28.85 -2.73 -12.03
CA ALA A 269 -29.67 -2.55 -10.83
C ALA A 269 -30.06 -3.88 -10.16
N VAL A 270 -30.40 -4.91 -10.95
CA VAL A 270 -30.80 -6.23 -10.46
C VAL A 270 -29.65 -6.96 -9.75
N LYS A 271 -28.41 -6.70 -10.15
CA LYS A 271 -27.20 -7.36 -9.62
C LYS A 271 -26.68 -6.68 -8.36
N VAL A 272 -27.10 -5.45 -8.06
CA VAL A 272 -26.59 -4.69 -6.90
C VAL A 272 -27.06 -5.34 -5.61
N LYS A 273 -26.08 -5.65 -4.75
CA LYS A 273 -26.32 -6.20 -3.40
C LYS A 273 -25.78 -5.29 -2.29
N ALA A 274 -24.81 -4.42 -2.60
CA ALA A 274 -24.33 -3.44 -1.66
C ALA A 274 -23.91 -2.16 -2.40
N LEU A 275 -23.93 -1.02 -1.69
CA LEU A 275 -23.36 0.23 -2.15
C LEU A 275 -22.14 0.56 -1.29
N GLY A 276 -21.13 1.16 -1.90
CA GLY A 276 -19.95 1.67 -1.21
C GLY A 276 -19.89 3.19 -1.30
N VAL A 277 -19.68 3.87 -0.16
CA VAL A 277 -19.53 5.33 -0.11
C VAL A 277 -18.37 5.68 0.80
N ARG A 278 -17.40 6.47 0.32
CA ARG A 278 -16.29 6.97 1.13
C ARG A 278 -16.80 7.96 2.18
N ALA A 279 -16.19 7.97 3.36
CA ALA A 279 -16.56 8.88 4.45
C ALA A 279 -16.43 10.36 4.06
N GLU A 280 -15.46 10.70 3.23
CA GLU A 280 -15.23 12.05 2.69
C GLU A 280 -16.16 12.42 1.53
N ALA A 281 -16.82 11.47 0.90
CA ALA A 281 -17.82 11.70 -0.15
C ALA A 281 -19.18 12.10 0.42
N ILE A 282 -19.40 11.89 1.72
CA ILE A 282 -20.62 12.34 2.41
C ILE A 282 -20.43 13.81 2.81
N GLU A 283 -20.96 14.72 2.01
CA GLU A 283 -20.93 16.15 2.35
C GLU A 283 -21.94 16.44 3.49
N VAL A 284 -21.45 17.01 4.57
CA VAL A 284 -22.26 17.33 5.76
C VAL A 284 -22.52 18.84 5.82
N LYS A 285 -23.75 19.22 6.13
CA LYS A 285 -24.21 20.60 6.28
C LYS A 285 -24.89 20.78 7.64
N THR A 286 -24.78 21.98 8.23
CA THR A 286 -25.47 22.34 9.49
C THR A 286 -26.89 22.81 9.28
N LYS A 287 -27.28 23.12 8.03
CA LYS A 287 -28.63 23.56 7.63
C LYS A 287 -29.13 22.72 6.46
N GLN A 288 -30.44 22.61 6.34
CA GLN A 288 -31.06 21.92 5.21
C GLN A 288 -30.73 22.63 3.89
N VAL A 289 -30.36 21.86 2.91
CA VAL A 289 -30.15 22.29 1.53
C VAL A 289 -30.96 21.40 0.58
N PRO A 290 -31.24 21.83 -0.65
CA PRO A 290 -31.91 20.99 -1.63
C PRO A 290 -31.21 19.63 -1.75
N ASP A 291 -31.97 18.58 -1.99
CA ASP A 291 -31.49 17.20 -2.18
C ASP A 291 -30.70 16.64 -0.98
N SER A 292 -30.85 17.20 0.22
CA SER A 292 -30.20 16.70 1.43
C SER A 292 -31.04 15.73 2.21
N GLN A 293 -30.44 14.69 2.73
CA GLN A 293 -31.01 13.76 3.71
C GLN A 293 -30.70 14.21 5.13
N THR A 294 -31.66 14.01 6.04
CA THR A 294 -31.43 14.26 7.47
C THR A 294 -30.75 13.07 8.11
N ALA A 295 -29.69 13.32 8.90
CA ALA A 295 -29.03 12.32 9.72
C ALA A 295 -28.89 12.75 11.18
N HIS A 296 -28.93 11.78 12.09
CA HIS A 296 -28.59 11.97 13.49
C HIS A 296 -27.11 11.70 13.72
N VAL A 297 -26.43 12.57 14.46
CA VAL A 297 -25.03 12.40 14.84
C VAL A 297 -24.99 11.58 16.14
N LEU A 298 -24.56 10.32 16.05
CA LEU A 298 -24.41 9.43 17.20
C LEU A 298 -23.13 9.74 17.97
N ARG A 299 -22.05 9.98 17.25
CA ARG A 299 -20.72 10.22 17.80
C ARG A 299 -19.93 11.18 16.93
N LYS A 300 -19.10 12.00 17.59
CA LYS A 300 -18.14 12.91 16.96
C LYS A 300 -16.77 12.65 17.57
N SER A 301 -15.80 12.28 16.75
CA SER A 301 -14.43 11.99 17.16
C SER A 301 -13.44 12.83 16.37
N LEU A 302 -12.45 13.40 17.05
CA LEU A 302 -11.35 14.11 16.39
C LEU A 302 -10.33 13.09 15.91
N GLY A 303 -10.06 13.08 14.62
CA GLY A 303 -9.08 12.21 13.99
C GLY A 303 -7.70 12.85 13.86
N ILE A 304 -6.72 12.03 13.48
CA ILE A 304 -5.37 12.50 13.14
C ILE A 304 -5.47 13.47 11.96
N GLY A 305 -4.75 14.59 12.03
CA GLY A 305 -4.80 15.64 11.01
C GLY A 305 -5.92 16.68 11.22
N GLY A 306 -6.61 16.65 12.39
CA GLY A 306 -7.54 17.68 12.81
C GLY A 306 -8.92 17.61 12.14
N GLN A 307 -9.24 16.57 11.39
CA GLN A 307 -10.57 16.33 10.83
C GLN A 307 -11.45 15.60 11.84
N TYR A 308 -12.75 15.87 11.81
CA TYR A 308 -13.71 15.10 12.60
C TYR A 308 -14.24 13.92 11.80
N LEU A 309 -14.36 12.78 12.48
CA LEU A 309 -15.10 11.63 12.03
C LEU A 309 -16.45 11.60 12.77
N LEU A 310 -17.53 11.54 12.01
CA LEU A 310 -18.91 11.49 12.51
C LEU A 310 -19.46 10.09 12.27
N ASP A 311 -20.08 9.50 13.30
CA ASP A 311 -20.96 8.36 13.13
C ASP A 311 -22.38 8.91 12.93
N LEU A 312 -22.94 8.70 11.75
CA LEU A 312 -24.25 9.19 11.33
C LEU A 312 -25.26 8.04 11.26
N GLU A 313 -26.52 8.35 11.62
CA GLU A 313 -27.64 7.41 11.60
C GLU A 313 -28.78 7.94 10.73
N TYR A 314 -29.26 7.09 9.81
CA TYR A 314 -30.40 7.29 8.93
C TYR A 314 -31.41 6.17 9.15
N GLY A 315 -32.31 6.32 10.13
CA GLY A 315 -33.13 5.20 10.59
C GLY A 315 -32.30 4.10 11.21
N SER A 316 -32.24 2.92 10.60
CA SER A 316 -31.41 1.80 11.03
C SER A 316 -30.00 1.78 10.38
N LEU A 317 -29.79 2.56 9.33
CA LEU A 317 -28.51 2.61 8.62
C LEU A 317 -27.48 3.49 9.37
N LYS A 318 -26.29 2.96 9.61
CA LYS A 318 -25.18 3.70 10.22
C LYS A 318 -24.02 3.82 9.25
N VAL A 319 -23.51 5.04 9.07
CA VAL A 319 -22.37 5.34 8.20
C VAL A 319 -21.42 6.33 8.86
N LYS A 320 -20.20 6.41 8.38
CA LYS A 320 -19.20 7.37 8.83
C LYS A 320 -19.03 8.47 7.80
N ALA A 321 -18.97 9.72 8.27
CA ALA A 321 -18.64 10.87 7.43
C ALA A 321 -17.41 11.59 7.99
N ARG A 322 -16.56 12.11 7.11
CA ARG A 322 -15.38 12.89 7.48
C ARG A 322 -15.59 14.35 7.13
N VAL A 323 -15.35 15.23 8.10
CA VAL A 323 -15.56 16.66 7.92
C VAL A 323 -14.34 17.47 8.37
N PRO A 324 -14.10 18.66 7.77
CA PRO A 324 -13.06 19.58 8.21
C PRO A 324 -13.24 20.01 9.66
N HIS A 325 -12.15 20.37 10.32
CA HIS A 325 -12.14 20.77 11.73
C HIS A 325 -13.14 21.89 12.05
N GLN A 326 -13.18 22.94 11.23
CA GLN A 326 -14.08 24.07 11.46
C GLN A 326 -15.55 23.63 11.49
N LEU A 327 -15.98 22.92 10.45
CA LEU A 327 -17.35 22.39 10.36
C LEU A 327 -17.66 21.43 11.52
N GLY A 328 -16.71 20.54 11.84
CA GLY A 328 -16.89 19.56 12.92
C GLY A 328 -17.14 20.19 14.29
N ARG A 329 -16.63 21.39 14.56
CA ARG A 329 -16.92 22.14 15.80
C ARG A 329 -18.36 22.61 15.88
N GLU A 330 -18.96 23.01 14.76
CA GLU A 330 -20.31 23.58 14.66
C GLU A 330 -21.41 22.50 14.62
N ILE A 331 -21.05 21.27 14.28
CA ILE A 331 -22.02 20.17 14.15
C ILE A 331 -22.63 19.80 15.50
N GLY A 332 -23.98 19.85 15.54
CA GLY A 332 -24.81 19.41 16.65
C GLY A 332 -25.30 17.97 16.49
N LYS A 333 -26.43 17.64 17.10
CA LYS A 333 -27.05 16.30 17.09
C LYS A 333 -27.73 15.93 15.77
N LYS A 334 -28.05 16.91 14.92
CA LYS A 334 -28.72 16.73 13.64
C LYS A 334 -27.94 17.44 12.55
N VAL A 335 -27.82 16.80 11.40
CA VAL A 335 -27.13 17.31 10.21
C VAL A 335 -27.92 16.98 8.96
N TRP A 336 -27.56 17.63 7.86
CA TRP A 336 -28.06 17.35 6.52
C TRP A 336 -26.88 16.88 5.66
N THR A 337 -27.11 15.87 4.85
CA THR A 337 -26.04 15.28 4.04
C THR A 337 -26.45 15.19 2.59
N THR A 338 -25.47 15.36 1.72
CA THR A 338 -25.59 15.13 0.28
C THR A 338 -24.47 14.20 -0.19
N ILE A 339 -24.75 13.40 -1.21
CA ILE A 339 -23.78 12.49 -1.83
C ILE A 339 -23.98 12.57 -3.33
N LYS A 340 -22.91 12.70 -4.07
CA LYS A 340 -22.99 12.66 -5.54
C LYS A 340 -23.10 11.20 -6.00
N SER A 341 -23.94 10.96 -6.99
CA SER A 341 -24.11 9.62 -7.57
C SER A 341 -22.81 9.03 -8.11
N SER A 342 -21.90 9.89 -8.62
CA SER A 342 -20.56 9.50 -9.10
C SER A 342 -19.66 8.92 -8.02
N ASP A 343 -19.93 9.21 -6.75
CA ASP A 343 -19.10 8.81 -5.61
C ASP A 343 -19.61 7.53 -4.95
N ILE A 344 -20.66 6.94 -5.52
CA ILE A 344 -21.28 5.70 -5.05
C ILE A 344 -20.81 4.54 -5.93
N ILE A 345 -20.26 3.51 -5.30
CA ILE A 345 -19.76 2.31 -5.96
C ILE A 345 -20.79 1.20 -5.76
N LEU A 346 -21.15 0.52 -6.84
CA LEU A 346 -22.12 -0.57 -6.83
C LEU A 346 -21.38 -1.90 -6.74
N PHE A 347 -21.81 -2.79 -5.83
CA PHE A 347 -21.23 -4.14 -5.67
C PHE A 347 -22.28 -5.21 -5.89
N ASP A 348 -21.87 -6.31 -6.52
CA ASP A 348 -22.68 -7.51 -6.72
C ASP A 348 -22.67 -8.44 -5.47
N GLU A 349 -23.27 -9.62 -5.60
CA GLU A 349 -23.34 -10.63 -4.54
C GLU A 349 -21.98 -11.22 -4.12
N ASN A 350 -20.98 -11.14 -4.99
CA ASN A 350 -19.62 -11.58 -4.72
C ASN A 350 -18.74 -10.47 -4.17
N GLY A 351 -19.30 -9.28 -3.95
CA GLY A 351 -18.58 -8.09 -3.51
C GLY A 351 -17.67 -7.51 -4.59
N VAL A 352 -17.93 -7.78 -5.86
CA VAL A 352 -17.22 -7.23 -7.02
C VAL A 352 -17.90 -5.96 -7.47
N ALA A 353 -17.13 -4.90 -7.75
CA ALA A 353 -17.64 -3.65 -8.27
C ALA A 353 -18.17 -3.82 -9.70
N ILE A 354 -19.36 -3.28 -9.99
CA ILE A 354 -20.08 -3.44 -11.26
C ILE A 354 -20.41 -2.11 -11.93
#